data_28b32904b701b6090078170c6ea71042
#
_entry.id   28b32904b701b6090078170c6ea71042
#
_cell.length_a   1.000
_cell.length_b   1.000
_cell.length_c   1.000
_cell.angle_alpha   90.00
_cell.angle_beta   90.00
_cell.angle_gamma   90.00
#
_symmetry.space_group_name_H-M   'P 1'
#
loop_
_entity.id
_entity.type
_entity.pdbx_description
1 polymer ?
#
loop_
_entity_poly.entity_id
_entity_poly.type
_entity_poly.pdbx_seq_one_letter_code
_entity_poly.pdbx_strand_id
1 'polypeptide(L)'
;DAFARVEEEILRERAAALKRISEALAELLSELGALGAPRGQLSGPERASRATAYRALWERARLYHWYLEVQREALGLRGHDVLDELYPRPAPILE
;
A
#
# COMPACT_ATOMS: atom_id res chain seq x y z
N ASP A 1 12.90 -34.31 -0.52
CA ASP A 1 11.71 -35.09 -0.81
C ASP A 1 10.61 -34.22 -1.44
N ALA A 2 9.54 -34.85 -1.88
CA ALA A 2 8.44 -34.15 -2.53
C ALA A 2 7.74 -33.16 -1.58
N PHE A 3 7.59 -33.51 -0.32
CA PHE A 3 6.97 -32.63 0.67
C PHE A 3 7.79 -31.37 0.91
N ALA A 4 9.10 -31.51 1.05
CA ALA A 4 9.99 -30.37 1.24
C ALA A 4 9.98 -29.42 0.03
N ARG A 5 9.89 -29.98 -1.18
CA ARG A 5 9.79 -29.19 -2.41
C ARG A 5 8.51 -28.38 -2.48
N VAL A 6 7.39 -28.96 -2.06
CA VAL A 6 6.09 -28.28 -2.02
C VAL A 6 6.13 -27.14 -1.00
N GLU A 7 6.73 -27.37 0.17
CA GLU A 7 6.90 -26.32 1.16
C GLU A 7 7.73 -25.15 0.65
N GLU A 8 8.84 -25.46 -0.02
CA GLU A 8 9.70 -24.43 -0.61
C GLU A 8 8.96 -23.63 -1.67
N GLU A 9 8.17 -24.29 -2.49
CA GLU A 9 7.38 -23.63 -3.53
C GLU A 9 6.33 -22.69 -2.92
N ILE A 10 5.63 -23.13 -1.88
CA ILE A 10 4.63 -22.31 -1.18
C ILE A 10 5.29 -21.07 -0.59
N LEU A 11 6.44 -21.23 0.08
CA LEU A 11 7.16 -20.10 0.67
C LEU A 11 7.63 -19.11 -0.40
N ARG A 12 8.08 -19.62 -1.53
CA ARG A 12 8.53 -18.79 -2.64
C ARG A 12 7.37 -17.99 -3.24
N GLU A 13 6.21 -18.61 -3.39
CA GLU A 13 5.01 -17.95 -3.90
C GLU A 13 4.53 -16.87 -2.94
N ARG A 14 4.57 -17.14 -1.63
CA ARG A 14 4.18 -16.16 -0.60
C ARG A 14 5.14 -14.97 -0.61
N ALA A 15 6.43 -15.23 -0.74
CA ALA A 15 7.43 -14.16 -0.83
C ALA A 15 7.22 -13.30 -2.07
N ALA A 16 6.90 -13.92 -3.20
CA ALA A 16 6.61 -13.19 -4.45
C ALA A 16 5.33 -12.35 -4.32
N ALA A 17 4.30 -12.87 -3.67
CA ALA A 17 3.06 -12.13 -3.41
C ALA A 17 3.32 -10.93 -2.50
N LEU A 18 4.11 -11.12 -1.45
CA LEU A 18 4.50 -10.05 -0.53
C LEU A 18 5.21 -8.93 -1.28
N LYS A 19 6.14 -9.28 -2.15
CA LYS A 19 6.88 -8.33 -2.97
C LYS A 19 5.96 -7.52 -3.88
N ARG A 20 5.04 -8.20 -4.58
CA ARG A 20 4.09 -7.53 -5.48
C ARG A 20 3.20 -6.53 -4.74
N ILE A 21 2.68 -6.95 -3.58
CA ILE A 21 1.80 -6.09 -2.77
C ILE A 21 2.57 -4.89 -2.23
N SER A 22 3.78 -5.09 -1.73
CA SER A 22 4.58 -4.00 -1.19
C SER A 22 5.00 -3.00 -2.27
N GLU A 23 5.33 -3.47 -3.47
CA GLU A 23 5.65 -2.60 -4.61
C GLU A 23 4.43 -1.79 -5.04
N ALA A 24 3.25 -2.42 -5.10
CA ALA A 24 2.00 -1.74 -5.44
C ALA A 24 1.65 -0.68 -4.38
N LEU A 25 1.83 -1.01 -3.11
CA LEU A 25 1.59 -0.05 -2.03
C LEU A 25 2.54 1.15 -2.11
N ALA A 26 3.82 0.90 -2.35
CA ALA A 26 4.81 1.97 -2.49
C ALA A 26 4.43 2.92 -3.64
N GLU A 27 3.97 2.36 -4.76
CA GLU A 27 3.53 3.15 -5.91
C GLU A 27 2.30 3.99 -5.59
N LEU A 28 1.31 3.41 -4.90
CA LEU A 28 0.11 4.13 -4.47
C LEU A 28 0.46 5.28 -3.53
N LEU A 29 1.36 5.06 -2.58
CA LEU A 29 1.79 6.10 -1.65
C LEU A 29 2.57 7.21 -2.36
N SER A 30 3.35 6.86 -3.38
CA SER A 30 4.04 7.84 -4.22
C SER A 30 3.05 8.72 -4.97
N GLU A 31 2.00 8.13 -5.55
CA GLU A 31 0.94 8.86 -6.24
C GLU A 31 0.17 9.77 -5.28
N LEU A 32 -0.12 9.28 -4.07
CA LEU A 32 -0.76 10.08 -3.03
C LEU A 32 0.10 11.29 -2.65
N GLY A 33 1.40 11.07 -2.49
CA GLY A 33 2.34 12.13 -2.18
C GLY A 33 2.37 13.21 -3.25
N ALA A 34 2.39 12.80 -4.52
CA ALA A 34 2.38 13.72 -5.64
C ALA A 34 1.06 14.51 -5.72
N LEU A 35 -0.06 13.83 -5.51
CA LEU A 35 -1.37 14.45 -5.56
C LEU A 35 -1.61 15.40 -4.39
N GLY A 36 -1.06 15.08 -3.21
CA GLY A 36 -1.16 15.89 -2.01
C GLY A 36 -0.17 17.05 -1.93
N ALA A 37 0.80 17.10 -2.85
CA ALA A 37 1.81 18.15 -2.85
C ALA A 37 1.17 19.52 -3.08
N PRO A 38 1.71 20.58 -2.44
CA PRO A 38 1.19 21.92 -2.63
C PRO A 38 1.20 22.34 -4.10
N ARG A 39 0.14 22.95 -4.55
CA ARG A 39 0.00 23.50 -5.90
C ARG A 39 -0.44 24.95 -5.76
N GLY A 40 -0.28 25.73 -6.82
CA GLY A 40 -0.80 27.08 -6.86
C GLY A 40 -2.32 27.12 -6.67
N GLN A 41 -2.92 28.28 -6.88
CA GLN A 41 -4.35 28.41 -6.70
C GLN A 41 -5.11 27.50 -7.66
N LEU A 42 -6.05 26.73 -7.10
CA LEU A 42 -6.92 25.84 -7.86
C LEU A 42 -8.34 26.41 -7.86
N SER A 43 -9.08 26.23 -8.94
CA SER A 43 -10.51 26.50 -8.96
C SER A 43 -11.25 25.55 -8.04
N GLY A 44 -12.50 25.87 -7.70
CA GLY A 44 -13.36 24.97 -6.93
C GLY A 44 -13.50 23.58 -7.57
N PRO A 45 -13.83 23.49 -8.88
CA PRO A 45 -13.91 22.20 -9.58
C PRO A 45 -12.60 21.42 -9.59
N GLU A 46 -11.47 22.09 -9.79
CA GLU A 46 -10.14 21.45 -9.75
C GLU A 46 -9.82 20.87 -8.38
N ARG A 47 -10.15 21.62 -7.33
CA ARG A 47 -9.93 21.18 -5.94
C ARG A 47 -10.80 19.98 -5.62
N ALA A 48 -12.08 20.00 -6.01
CA ALA A 48 -13.01 18.91 -5.82
C ALA A 48 -12.55 17.62 -6.53
N SER A 49 -12.13 17.77 -7.79
CA SER A 49 -11.61 16.66 -8.59
C SER A 49 -10.38 16.03 -7.96
N ARG A 50 -9.45 16.88 -7.49
CA ARG A 50 -8.23 16.44 -6.83
C ARG A 50 -8.53 15.70 -5.52
N ALA A 51 -9.48 16.20 -4.74
CA ALA A 51 -9.90 15.56 -3.49
C ALA A 51 -10.52 14.19 -3.73
N THR A 52 -11.34 14.07 -4.78
CA THR A 52 -11.96 12.79 -5.17
C THR A 52 -10.89 11.76 -5.57
N ALA A 53 -9.94 12.18 -6.41
CA ALA A 53 -8.85 11.31 -6.84
C ALA A 53 -7.98 10.87 -5.66
N TYR A 54 -7.67 11.79 -4.76
CA TYR A 54 -6.89 11.51 -3.54
C TYR A 54 -7.58 10.47 -2.67
N ARG A 55 -8.88 10.63 -2.44
CA ARG A 55 -9.65 9.69 -1.62
C ARG A 55 -9.65 8.29 -2.21
N ALA A 56 -9.82 8.18 -3.52
CA ALA A 56 -9.80 6.88 -4.20
C ALA A 56 -8.45 6.18 -4.03
N LEU A 57 -7.35 6.91 -4.21
CA LEU A 57 -6.00 6.38 -4.02
C LEU A 57 -5.74 6.02 -2.57
N TRP A 58 -6.22 6.84 -1.64
CA TRP A 58 -6.05 6.59 -0.20
C TRP A 58 -6.74 5.30 0.23
N GLU A 59 -7.96 5.06 -0.26
CA GLU A 59 -8.69 3.82 0.04
C GLU A 59 -7.98 2.60 -0.56
N ARG A 60 -7.42 2.71 -1.76
CA ARG A 60 -6.64 1.63 -2.35
C ARG A 60 -5.37 1.37 -1.56
N ALA A 61 -4.67 2.41 -1.13
CA ALA A 61 -3.47 2.26 -0.31
C ALA A 61 -3.79 1.58 1.03
N ARG A 62 -4.91 1.93 1.64
CA ARG A 62 -5.38 1.29 2.87
C ARG A 62 -5.63 -0.19 2.67
N LEU A 63 -6.26 -0.56 1.57
CA LEU A 63 -6.55 -1.95 1.22
C LEU A 63 -5.26 -2.75 0.99
N TYR A 64 -4.31 -2.20 0.24
CA TYR A 64 -3.04 -2.87 -0.01
C TYR A 64 -2.18 -2.98 1.25
N HIS A 65 -2.24 -1.99 2.14
CA HIS A 65 -1.59 -2.06 3.44
C HIS A 65 -2.14 -3.24 4.26
N TRP A 66 -3.45 -3.43 4.25
CA TRP A 66 -4.10 -4.56 4.91
C TRP A 66 -3.70 -5.89 4.27
N TYR A 67 -3.66 -5.98 2.94
CA TYR A 67 -3.18 -7.17 2.24
C TYR A 67 -1.76 -7.52 2.66
N LEU A 68 -0.91 -6.52 2.84
CA LEU A 68 0.48 -6.72 3.25
C LEU A 68 0.53 -7.31 4.67
N GLU A 69 -0.30 -6.80 5.58
CA GLU A 69 -0.42 -7.36 6.93
C GLU A 69 -0.84 -8.83 6.90
N VAL A 70 -1.85 -9.16 6.10
CA VAL A 70 -2.35 -10.53 5.96
C VAL A 70 -1.26 -11.45 5.42
N GLN A 71 -0.53 -11.03 4.40
CA GLN A 71 0.56 -11.83 3.84
C GLN A 71 1.70 -12.04 4.82
N ARG A 72 2.03 -11.01 5.61
CA ARG A 72 3.05 -11.13 6.66
C ARG A 72 2.62 -12.13 7.72
N GLU A 73 1.38 -12.07 8.16
CA GLU A 73 0.84 -13.00 9.14
C GLU A 73 0.86 -14.45 8.62
N ALA A 74 0.59 -14.64 7.34
CA ALA A 74 0.67 -15.95 6.69
C ALA A 74 2.09 -16.53 6.72
N LEU A 75 3.10 -15.67 6.83
CA LEU A 75 4.51 -16.06 6.97
C LEU A 75 4.94 -16.18 8.45
N GLY A 76 4.03 -15.99 9.39
CA GLY A 76 4.31 -16.04 10.81
C GLY A 76 4.80 -14.73 11.41
N LEU A 77 4.78 -13.65 10.67
CA LEU A 77 5.20 -12.32 11.12
C LEU A 77 4.00 -11.61 11.75
N ARG A 78 4.04 -11.37 13.04
CA ARG A 78 2.88 -10.84 13.77
C ARG A 78 2.95 -9.34 14.07
N GLY A 79 4.14 -8.77 14.15
CA GLY A 79 4.31 -7.34 14.40
C GLY A 79 4.22 -6.56 13.09
N HIS A 80 3.50 -5.44 13.07
CA HIS A 80 3.30 -4.63 11.86
C HIS A 80 3.86 -3.20 12.00
N ASP A 81 4.59 -2.90 13.07
CA ASP A 81 5.17 -1.57 13.30
C ASP A 81 6.11 -1.16 12.16
N VAL A 82 6.85 -2.13 11.62
CA VAL A 82 7.77 -1.88 10.51
C VAL A 82 7.02 -1.40 9.25
N LEU A 83 5.77 -1.83 9.06
CA LEU A 83 4.97 -1.40 7.92
C LEU A 83 4.63 0.09 8.01
N ASP A 84 4.34 0.58 9.20
CA ASP A 84 4.03 1.99 9.42
C ASP A 84 5.27 2.86 9.21
N GLU A 85 6.46 2.33 9.50
CA GLU A 85 7.73 3.01 9.24
C GLU A 85 8.09 3.05 7.76
N LEU A 86 7.93 1.90 7.07
CA LEU A 86 8.31 1.77 5.66
C LEU A 86 7.26 2.35 4.70
N TYR A 87 6.00 2.27 5.08
CA TYR A 87 4.86 2.69 4.25
C TYR A 87 3.95 3.62 5.02
N PRO A 88 4.44 4.80 5.43
CA PRO A 88 3.63 5.76 6.19
C PRO A 88 2.48 6.27 5.34
N ARG A 89 1.27 6.21 5.89
CA ARG A 89 0.08 6.69 5.19
C ARG A 89 -0.12 8.17 5.45
N PRO A 90 -0.36 8.97 4.41
CA PRO A 90 -0.70 10.38 4.58
C PRO A 90 -2.11 10.52 5.17
N ALA A 91 -2.49 11.74 5.49
CA ALA A 91 -3.82 12.02 6.02
C ALA A 91 -4.91 11.55 5.04
N PRO A 92 -6.06 11.07 5.55
CA PRO A 92 -7.13 10.56 4.69
C PRO A 92 -7.89 11.67 3.94
N ILE A 93 -7.70 12.91 4.30
CA ILE A 93 -8.38 14.07 3.71
C ILE A 93 -7.34 15.00 3.11
N LEU A 94 -7.56 15.37 1.87
CA LEU A 94 -6.75 16.37 1.18
C LEU A 94 -7.30 17.76 1.50
N GLU A 95 -6.53 18.53 2.20
CA GLU A 95 -6.88 19.92 2.55
C GLU A 95 -6.33 20.92 1.53
#